data_e86f0029271e3a22c9fcc0201bb2518e
#
_entry.id   e86f0029271e3a22c9fcc0201bb2518e
#
_cell.length_a   1.000
_cell.length_b   1.000
_cell.length_c   1.000
_cell.angle_alpha   90.00
_cell.angle_beta   90.00
_cell.angle_gamma   90.00
#
_symmetry.space_group_name_H-M   'P 1'
#
loop_
_entity.id
_entity.type
_entity.pdbx_description
1 polymer ?
#
loop_
_entity_poly.entity_id
_entity_poly.type
_entity_poly.pdbx_seq_one_letter_code
_entity_poly.pdbx_strand_id
1 'polypeptide(L)'
;FTGILFLFTVIPSRFAAPASDTAEPPVATETATLPAETATSTTAEPAGRADLCENYQMLDITSGKVEELSVRDYVIGAVCAEMPATFEPEALKAQAVAAHTYAERQHLLEQSHPTAELCGADFSNDSSQYQACFTENQARQYYGDNFEASYAKITAAVDEVLPYVLEYDGTPIIAAFCSMSAGTTESAETVWGSKVEYLVPVESEADTSAPRYLETASFTGEEFQAAVQDALPDAVWDTDMAKWVQVGACSQSGTVLEVTVGGKACS
;
A
#
# COMPACT_ATOMS: atom_id res chain seq x y z
N PHE A 1 -14.18 9.25 -16.26
CA PHE A 1 -14.10 9.35 -14.79
C PHE A 1 -13.42 8.10 -14.28
N THR A 2 -12.11 8.09 -14.17
CA THR A 2 -11.39 7.00 -13.51
C THR A 2 -10.18 7.59 -12.80
N GLY A 3 -10.45 8.26 -11.69
CA GLY A 3 -9.40 8.52 -10.73
C GLY A 3 -9.29 7.30 -9.83
N ILE A 4 -8.35 6.42 -10.08
CA ILE A 4 -7.94 5.40 -9.11
C ILE A 4 -7.09 6.13 -8.09
N LEU A 5 -7.74 6.64 -7.06
CA LEU A 5 -7.06 7.19 -5.90
C LEU A 5 -6.55 6.00 -5.09
N PHE A 6 -5.25 5.72 -5.16
CA PHE A 6 -4.60 4.89 -4.16
C PHE A 6 -4.65 5.68 -2.84
N LEU A 7 -5.63 5.35 -2.02
CA LEU A 7 -5.67 5.89 -0.67
C LEU A 7 -4.63 5.12 0.15
N PHE A 8 -3.36 5.53 0.01
CA PHE A 8 -2.43 5.29 1.08
C PHE A 8 -2.94 6.11 2.25
N THR A 9 -3.42 5.46 3.30
CA THR A 9 -3.53 6.11 4.59
C THR A 9 -2.14 6.29 5.18
N VAL A 10 -1.29 7.02 4.45
CA VAL A 10 -0.26 7.81 5.08
C VAL A 10 -1.04 8.97 5.67
N ILE A 11 -1.45 8.84 6.92
CA ILE A 11 -1.78 10.01 7.72
C ILE A 11 -0.52 10.87 7.62
N PRO A 12 -0.55 12.04 6.98
CA PRO A 12 0.61 12.89 6.96
C PRO A 12 0.92 13.20 8.41
N SER A 13 2.03 12.69 8.91
CA SER A 13 2.55 13.00 10.24
C SER A 13 2.96 14.48 10.27
N ARG A 14 1.99 15.38 10.31
CA ARG A 14 2.21 16.81 10.59
C ARG A 14 2.51 17.08 12.06
N PHE A 15 2.60 16.04 12.87
CA PHE A 15 3.03 16.11 14.25
C PHE A 15 4.42 15.50 14.36
N ALA A 16 5.45 16.25 13.90
CA ALA A 16 6.83 15.98 14.24
C ALA A 16 7.02 16.37 15.70
N ALA A 17 7.05 15.40 16.59
CA ALA A 17 7.66 15.58 17.91
C ALA A 17 9.18 15.78 17.72
N PRO A 18 9.87 16.60 18.55
CA PRO A 18 11.29 16.82 18.42
C PRO A 18 12.04 15.49 18.64
N ALA A 19 12.95 15.20 17.73
CA ALA A 19 13.83 14.05 17.81
C ALA A 19 14.62 14.07 19.12
N SER A 20 14.40 13.08 19.97
CA SER A 20 15.34 12.69 21.02
C SER A 20 16.04 11.41 20.59
N ASP A 21 17.32 11.58 20.35
CA ASP A 21 18.34 10.58 20.12
C ASP A 21 18.35 9.54 21.26
N THR A 22 17.98 8.28 20.97
CA THR A 22 18.42 7.12 21.80
C THR A 22 18.18 5.79 21.09
N ALA A 23 19.28 5.12 20.84
CA ALA A 23 19.55 3.68 20.77
C ALA A 23 18.39 2.69 20.49
N GLU A 24 18.55 1.98 19.40
CA GLU A 24 17.88 0.73 19.04
C GLU A 24 17.93 -0.31 20.18
N PRO A 25 16.79 -0.90 20.61
CA PRO A 25 16.84 -2.04 21.51
C PRO A 25 17.19 -3.32 20.75
N PRO A 26 17.85 -4.30 21.39
CA PRO A 26 18.31 -5.52 20.76
C PRO A 26 17.14 -6.40 20.33
N VAL A 27 17.22 -6.91 19.10
CA VAL A 27 16.32 -7.93 18.55
C VAL A 27 16.41 -9.19 19.40
N ALA A 28 15.36 -9.49 20.14
CA ALA A 28 15.19 -10.78 20.78
C ALA A 28 14.68 -11.78 19.74
N THR A 29 15.53 -12.75 19.40
CA THR A 29 15.17 -13.90 18.57
C THR A 29 14.35 -14.87 19.42
N GLU A 30 13.04 -14.74 19.42
CA GLU A 30 12.15 -15.82 19.85
C GLU A 30 11.55 -16.50 18.62
N THR A 31 11.98 -17.73 18.42
CA THR A 31 11.43 -18.64 17.40
C THR A 31 10.04 -19.09 17.86
N ALA A 32 9.01 -18.38 17.45
CA ALA A 32 7.63 -18.85 17.62
C ALA A 32 7.35 -19.94 16.60
N THR A 33 7.31 -21.19 17.06
CA THR A 33 6.87 -22.34 16.27
C THR A 33 5.35 -22.30 16.19
N LEU A 34 4.80 -21.88 15.06
CA LEU A 34 3.38 -21.99 14.77
C LEU A 34 3.02 -23.47 14.56
N PRO A 35 1.87 -23.96 15.09
CA PRO A 35 1.40 -25.30 14.80
C PRO A 35 1.04 -25.41 13.31
N ALA A 36 1.58 -26.44 12.64
CA ALA A 36 1.26 -26.77 11.27
C ALA A 36 -0.18 -27.27 11.20
N GLU A 37 -1.12 -26.42 10.78
CA GLU A 37 -2.40 -26.88 10.28
C GLU A 37 -2.20 -27.42 8.87
N THR A 38 -2.47 -28.71 8.72
CA THR A 38 -2.39 -29.45 7.46
C THR A 38 -3.59 -29.04 6.58
N ALA A 39 -3.49 -27.89 5.93
CA ALA A 39 -4.33 -27.60 4.78
C ALA A 39 -3.83 -28.45 3.61
N THR A 40 -4.56 -29.47 3.23
CA THR A 40 -4.32 -30.24 2.02
C THR A 40 -4.72 -29.37 0.82
N SER A 41 -3.87 -28.40 0.50
CA SER A 41 -3.93 -27.66 -0.74
C SER A 41 -3.32 -28.53 -1.83
N THR A 42 -4.13 -28.96 -2.78
CA THR A 42 -3.64 -29.51 -4.05
C THR A 42 -3.01 -28.34 -4.79
N THR A 43 -1.71 -28.14 -4.57
CA THR A 43 -0.91 -27.13 -5.26
C THR A 43 -0.71 -27.62 -6.70
N ALA A 44 -1.64 -27.26 -7.59
CA ALA A 44 -1.27 -27.11 -8.99
C ALA A 44 -0.28 -25.95 -9.02
N GLU A 45 0.95 -26.20 -9.49
CA GLU A 45 1.91 -25.13 -9.76
C GLU A 45 1.20 -24.14 -10.71
N PRO A 46 1.10 -22.84 -10.37
CA PRO A 46 0.44 -21.88 -11.24
C PRO A 46 1.23 -21.84 -12.54
N ALA A 47 0.58 -22.16 -13.65
CA ALA A 47 1.17 -22.02 -14.97
C ALA A 47 1.37 -20.52 -15.22
N GLY A 48 2.62 -20.09 -15.41
CA GLY A 48 2.92 -18.72 -15.83
C GLY A 48 2.16 -18.40 -17.12
N ARG A 49 1.67 -17.18 -17.25
CA ARG A 49 0.93 -16.72 -18.42
C ARG A 49 1.91 -16.49 -19.58
N ALA A 50 1.71 -17.17 -20.70
CA ALA A 50 2.62 -17.12 -21.87
C ALA A 50 2.44 -15.85 -22.72
N ASP A 51 1.41 -15.02 -22.43
CA ASP A 51 1.02 -13.84 -23.19
C ASP A 51 1.26 -12.51 -22.46
N LEU A 52 2.02 -12.53 -21.34
CA LEU A 52 2.45 -11.30 -20.66
C LEU A 52 3.42 -10.50 -21.55
N CYS A 53 3.34 -9.17 -21.47
CA CYS A 53 4.28 -8.34 -22.21
C CYS A 53 5.70 -8.43 -21.63
N GLU A 54 6.71 -8.13 -22.46
CA GLU A 54 8.10 -8.11 -22.02
C GLU A 54 8.54 -6.71 -21.56
N ASN A 55 7.92 -5.66 -22.13
CA ASN A 55 8.25 -4.27 -21.85
C ASN A 55 6.98 -3.44 -21.74
N TYR A 56 7.01 -2.44 -20.88
CA TYR A 56 6.01 -1.38 -20.75
C TYR A 56 6.51 -0.09 -21.39
N GLN A 57 5.57 0.78 -21.76
CA GLN A 57 5.83 2.14 -22.20
C GLN A 57 5.49 3.09 -21.05
N MET A 58 6.47 3.81 -20.52
CA MET A 58 6.28 4.74 -19.42
C MET A 58 6.52 6.19 -19.88
N LEU A 59 5.54 7.06 -19.62
CA LEU A 59 5.70 8.51 -19.85
C LEU A 59 6.48 9.13 -18.69
N ASP A 60 7.65 9.68 -19.00
CA ASP A 60 8.34 10.56 -18.05
C ASP A 60 7.73 11.97 -18.11
N ILE A 61 7.01 12.35 -17.06
CA ILE A 61 6.33 13.65 -16.98
C ILE A 61 7.29 14.84 -16.92
N THR A 62 8.56 14.62 -16.57
CA THR A 62 9.56 15.67 -16.52
C THR A 62 10.09 16.01 -17.91
N SER A 63 10.39 15.02 -18.72
CA SER A 63 10.90 15.20 -20.09
C SER A 63 9.81 15.19 -21.16
N GLY A 64 8.61 14.72 -20.84
CA GLY A 64 7.50 14.51 -21.77
C GLY A 64 7.75 13.39 -22.79
N LYS A 65 8.71 12.50 -22.52
CA LYS A 65 9.05 11.40 -23.41
C LYS A 65 8.48 10.07 -22.91
N VAL A 66 8.07 9.25 -23.85
CA VAL A 66 7.73 7.86 -23.59
C VAL A 66 9.02 7.03 -23.71
N GLU A 67 9.32 6.26 -22.68
CA GLU A 67 10.49 5.41 -22.57
C GLU A 67 10.04 3.95 -22.38
N GLU A 68 10.77 3.04 -23.05
CA GLU A 68 10.56 1.61 -22.89
C GLU A 68 11.25 1.14 -21.61
N LEU A 69 10.53 0.37 -20.80
CA LEU A 69 11.00 -0.18 -19.53
C LEU A 69 10.68 -1.67 -19.48
N SER A 70 11.69 -2.51 -19.22
CA SER A 70 11.44 -3.94 -19.06
C SER A 70 10.49 -4.21 -17.90
N VAL A 71 9.60 -5.20 -18.03
CA VAL A 71 8.69 -5.62 -16.97
C VAL A 71 9.47 -5.90 -15.67
N ARG A 72 10.62 -6.56 -15.80
CA ARG A 72 11.50 -6.87 -14.67
C ARG A 72 11.97 -5.61 -13.95
N ASP A 73 12.48 -4.63 -14.67
CA ASP A 73 13.00 -3.40 -14.06
C ASP A 73 11.87 -2.56 -13.46
N TYR A 74 10.71 -2.55 -14.10
CA TYR A 74 9.51 -1.93 -13.52
C TYR A 74 9.13 -2.56 -12.18
N VAL A 75 9.01 -3.90 -12.13
CA VAL A 75 8.58 -4.59 -10.90
C VAL A 75 9.61 -4.40 -9.78
N ILE A 76 10.91 -4.48 -10.08
CA ILE A 76 11.97 -4.19 -9.09
C ILE A 76 11.83 -2.75 -8.57
N GLY A 77 11.67 -1.78 -9.48
CA GLY A 77 11.51 -0.38 -9.12
C GLY A 77 10.27 -0.11 -8.28
N ALA A 78 9.15 -0.75 -8.62
CA ALA A 78 7.90 -0.65 -7.88
C ALA A 78 8.04 -1.23 -6.45
N VAL A 79 8.62 -2.42 -6.30
CA VAL A 79 8.87 -3.00 -4.96
C VAL A 79 9.82 -2.12 -4.15
N CYS A 80 10.89 -1.57 -4.77
CA CYS A 80 11.80 -0.65 -4.09
C CYS A 80 11.11 0.63 -3.58
N ALA A 81 10.09 1.11 -4.31
CA ALA A 81 9.36 2.32 -3.94
C ALA A 81 8.29 2.08 -2.86
N GLU A 82 7.69 0.88 -2.86
CA GLU A 82 6.50 0.58 -2.04
C GLU A 82 6.84 -0.14 -0.72
N MET A 83 7.91 -0.93 -0.67
CA MET A 83 8.17 -1.81 0.46
C MET A 83 9.63 -1.75 0.92
N PRO A 84 9.91 -1.55 2.22
CA PRO A 84 11.26 -1.65 2.77
C PRO A 84 11.88 -3.04 2.52
N ALA A 85 13.15 -3.07 2.09
CA ALA A 85 13.87 -4.33 1.85
C ALA A 85 14.06 -5.20 3.11
N THR A 86 13.76 -4.64 4.30
CA THR A 86 13.81 -5.37 5.59
C THR A 86 12.67 -6.37 5.76
N PHE A 87 11.59 -6.25 4.98
CA PHE A 87 10.49 -7.22 5.01
C PHE A 87 10.95 -8.61 4.62
N GLU A 88 10.20 -9.63 5.05
CA GLU A 88 10.48 -11.02 4.72
C GLU A 88 10.40 -11.28 3.21
N PRO A 89 11.21 -12.22 2.67
CA PRO A 89 11.22 -12.50 1.23
C PRO A 89 9.84 -12.81 0.64
N GLU A 90 8.99 -13.53 1.35
CA GLU A 90 7.64 -13.86 0.88
C GLU A 90 6.74 -12.63 0.77
N ALA A 91 6.91 -11.63 1.65
CA ALA A 91 6.20 -10.36 1.55
C ALA A 91 6.68 -9.55 0.33
N LEU A 92 7.99 -9.53 0.06
CA LEU A 92 8.55 -8.90 -1.14
C LEU A 92 8.05 -9.57 -2.43
N LYS A 93 7.93 -10.91 -2.45
CA LYS A 93 7.35 -11.66 -3.56
C LYS A 93 5.88 -11.32 -3.76
N ALA A 94 5.09 -11.26 -2.69
CA ALA A 94 3.68 -10.89 -2.76
C ALA A 94 3.51 -9.47 -3.34
N GLN A 95 4.34 -8.51 -2.90
CA GLN A 95 4.35 -7.16 -3.44
C GLN A 95 4.77 -7.14 -4.93
N ALA A 96 5.74 -7.96 -5.32
CA ALA A 96 6.17 -8.07 -6.71
C ALA A 96 5.04 -8.58 -7.62
N VAL A 97 4.30 -9.61 -7.20
CA VAL A 97 3.13 -10.12 -7.95
C VAL A 97 2.04 -9.06 -8.03
N ALA A 98 1.77 -8.34 -6.94
CA ALA A 98 0.79 -7.25 -6.95
C ALA A 98 1.19 -6.11 -7.89
N ALA A 99 2.45 -5.69 -7.86
CA ALA A 99 2.98 -4.63 -8.73
C ALA A 99 2.94 -5.02 -10.21
N HIS A 100 3.34 -6.25 -10.53
CA HIS A 100 3.25 -6.79 -11.89
C HIS A 100 1.80 -6.85 -12.38
N THR A 101 0.90 -7.35 -11.54
CA THR A 101 -0.54 -7.43 -11.86
C THR A 101 -1.13 -6.06 -12.13
N TYR A 102 -0.75 -5.05 -11.34
CA TYR A 102 -1.17 -3.67 -11.57
C TYR A 102 -0.72 -3.16 -12.94
N ALA A 103 0.57 -3.32 -13.26
CA ALA A 103 1.12 -2.82 -14.52
C ALA A 103 0.53 -3.53 -15.74
N GLU A 104 0.37 -4.85 -15.68
CA GLU A 104 -0.25 -5.64 -16.73
C GLU A 104 -1.71 -5.23 -16.96
N ARG A 105 -2.46 -5.01 -15.87
CA ARG A 105 -3.81 -4.48 -15.97
C ARG A 105 -3.85 -3.11 -16.64
N GLN A 106 -2.94 -2.22 -16.26
CA GLN A 106 -2.87 -0.86 -16.82
C GLN A 106 -2.51 -0.90 -18.31
N HIS A 107 -1.54 -1.73 -18.69
CA HIS A 107 -1.17 -1.99 -20.07
C HIS A 107 -2.38 -2.42 -20.92
N LEU A 108 -3.13 -3.43 -20.48
CA LEU A 108 -4.32 -3.91 -21.18
C LEU A 108 -5.45 -2.87 -21.26
N LEU A 109 -5.60 -2.04 -20.24
CA LEU A 109 -6.57 -0.94 -20.25
C LEU A 109 -6.20 0.10 -21.31
N GLU A 110 -4.94 0.53 -21.36
CA GLU A 110 -4.47 1.50 -22.34
C GLU A 110 -4.49 0.96 -23.78
N GLN A 111 -4.22 -0.33 -23.96
CA GLN A 111 -4.39 -1.01 -25.26
C GLN A 111 -5.84 -0.92 -25.77
N SER A 112 -6.82 -1.04 -24.90
CA SER A 112 -8.25 -1.05 -25.24
C SER A 112 -8.88 0.33 -25.24
N HIS A 113 -8.43 1.21 -24.36
CA HIS A 113 -8.96 2.56 -24.13
C HIS A 113 -7.82 3.56 -23.91
N PRO A 114 -7.11 3.96 -24.98
CA PRO A 114 -5.94 4.83 -24.86
C PRO A 114 -6.28 6.18 -24.22
N THR A 115 -5.47 6.58 -23.24
CA THR A 115 -5.54 7.88 -22.57
C THR A 115 -4.66 8.87 -23.33
N ALA A 116 -5.26 9.98 -23.82
CA ALA A 116 -4.55 10.94 -24.67
C ALA A 116 -3.34 11.59 -23.98
N GLU A 117 -3.46 11.84 -22.68
CA GLU A 117 -2.43 12.47 -21.84
C GLU A 117 -1.20 11.58 -21.66
N LEU A 118 -1.33 10.26 -21.83
CA LEU A 118 -0.21 9.32 -21.77
C LEU A 118 0.61 9.26 -23.06
N CYS A 119 0.17 9.90 -24.15
CA CYS A 119 0.91 9.96 -25.40
C CYS A 119 1.30 8.57 -25.98
N GLY A 120 0.49 7.55 -25.69
CA GLY A 120 0.74 6.15 -26.12
C GLY A 120 1.53 5.32 -25.12
N ALA A 121 1.80 5.84 -23.92
CA ALA A 121 2.36 5.05 -22.83
C ALA A 121 1.27 4.26 -22.07
N ASP A 122 1.67 3.23 -21.35
CA ASP A 122 0.80 2.41 -20.51
C ASP A 122 0.48 3.13 -19.18
N PHE A 123 1.42 3.93 -18.69
CA PHE A 123 1.32 4.74 -17.47
C PHE A 123 2.42 5.81 -17.45
N SER A 124 2.40 6.69 -16.46
CA SER A 124 3.48 7.67 -16.26
C SER A 124 4.22 7.44 -14.94
N ASN A 125 5.34 8.11 -14.77
CA ASN A 125 6.08 8.15 -13.51
C ASN A 125 5.53 9.15 -12.49
N ASP A 126 4.31 9.67 -12.69
CA ASP A 126 3.60 10.49 -11.71
C ASP A 126 3.00 9.59 -10.61
N SER A 127 3.70 9.48 -9.49
CA SER A 127 3.27 8.65 -8.35
C SER A 127 1.99 9.15 -7.65
N SER A 128 1.47 10.32 -8.02
CA SER A 128 0.16 10.78 -7.54
C SER A 128 -1.01 10.15 -8.27
N GLN A 129 -0.78 9.58 -9.46
CA GLN A 129 -1.79 8.98 -10.32
C GLN A 129 -1.54 7.51 -10.60
N TYR A 130 -0.27 7.09 -10.64
CA TYR A 130 0.17 5.73 -10.97
C TYR A 130 1.03 5.15 -9.85
N GLN A 131 1.29 3.85 -9.91
CA GLN A 131 2.16 3.19 -8.95
C GLN A 131 3.57 3.80 -9.00
N ALA A 132 4.13 4.09 -7.83
CA ALA A 132 5.51 4.57 -7.72
C ALA A 132 6.49 3.50 -8.24
N CYS A 133 7.47 3.94 -8.99
CA CYS A 133 8.51 3.08 -9.52
C CYS A 133 9.86 3.81 -9.44
N PHE A 134 10.80 3.28 -8.68
CA PHE A 134 12.15 3.83 -8.61
C PHE A 134 13.00 3.35 -9.77
N THR A 135 13.72 4.26 -10.37
CA THR A 135 14.90 3.88 -11.17
C THR A 135 15.98 3.30 -10.25
N GLU A 136 16.95 2.55 -10.78
CA GLU A 136 18.08 2.05 -9.98
C GLU A 136 18.80 3.18 -9.24
N ASN A 137 18.96 4.34 -9.88
CA ASN A 137 19.60 5.50 -9.27
C ASN A 137 18.78 6.05 -8.07
N GLN A 138 17.47 6.08 -8.18
CA GLN A 138 16.59 6.48 -7.06
C GLN A 138 16.64 5.45 -5.92
N ALA A 139 16.62 4.16 -6.24
CA ALA A 139 16.80 3.10 -5.25
C ALA A 139 18.17 3.20 -4.56
N ARG A 140 19.24 3.50 -5.32
CA ARG A 140 20.59 3.71 -4.76
C ARG A 140 20.62 4.90 -3.79
N GLN A 141 19.98 6.00 -4.12
CA GLN A 141 19.87 7.16 -3.25
C GLN A 141 19.03 6.85 -1.99
N TYR A 142 17.95 6.10 -2.14
CA TYR A 142 17.04 5.76 -1.05
C TYR A 142 17.69 4.81 -0.03
N TYR A 143 18.34 3.76 -0.50
CA TYR A 143 18.97 2.75 0.37
C TYR A 143 20.37 3.13 0.84
N GLY A 144 21.04 4.10 0.21
CA GLY A 144 22.38 4.56 0.58
C GLY A 144 23.39 3.42 0.69
N ASP A 145 24.06 3.31 1.82
CA ASP A 145 25.10 2.27 2.07
C ASP A 145 24.53 0.83 2.03
N ASN A 146 23.23 0.66 2.21
CA ASN A 146 22.57 -0.64 2.16
C ASN A 146 22.08 -1.03 0.74
N PHE A 147 22.34 -0.21 -0.27
CA PHE A 147 21.79 -0.40 -1.61
C PHE A 147 22.06 -1.79 -2.18
N GLU A 148 23.31 -2.23 -2.20
CA GLU A 148 23.70 -3.48 -2.85
C GLU A 148 22.96 -4.69 -2.24
N ALA A 149 22.88 -4.74 -0.91
CA ALA A 149 22.19 -5.83 -0.21
C ALA A 149 20.65 -5.75 -0.38
N SER A 150 20.08 -4.57 -0.26
CA SER A 150 18.64 -4.33 -0.39
C SER A 150 18.15 -4.61 -1.80
N TYR A 151 18.86 -4.08 -2.80
CA TYR A 151 18.52 -4.25 -4.20
C TYR A 151 18.67 -5.70 -4.66
N ALA A 152 19.72 -6.39 -4.24
CA ALA A 152 19.92 -7.82 -4.53
C ALA A 152 18.79 -8.69 -3.93
N LYS A 153 18.37 -8.40 -2.68
CA LYS A 153 17.29 -9.13 -2.03
C LYS A 153 15.95 -8.94 -2.76
N ILE A 154 15.60 -7.69 -3.12
CA ILE A 154 14.38 -7.39 -3.86
C ILE A 154 14.43 -8.03 -5.25
N THR A 155 15.54 -7.89 -5.96
CA THR A 155 15.75 -8.50 -7.29
C THR A 155 15.54 -10.02 -7.25
N ALA A 156 16.12 -10.70 -6.26
CA ALA A 156 15.95 -12.14 -6.12
C ALA A 156 14.46 -12.53 -5.87
N ALA A 157 13.75 -11.76 -5.05
CA ALA A 157 12.33 -12.00 -4.82
C ALA A 157 11.49 -11.78 -6.08
N VAL A 158 11.78 -10.72 -6.85
CA VAL A 158 11.09 -10.42 -8.12
C VAL A 158 11.37 -11.52 -9.16
N ASP A 159 12.63 -11.91 -9.36
CA ASP A 159 13.01 -12.90 -10.36
C ASP A 159 12.32 -14.26 -10.15
N GLU A 160 12.04 -14.62 -8.90
CA GLU A 160 11.36 -15.88 -8.57
C GLU A 160 9.87 -15.87 -8.95
N VAL A 161 9.22 -14.70 -8.92
CA VAL A 161 7.76 -14.59 -9.12
C VAL A 161 7.37 -13.79 -10.37
N LEU A 162 8.33 -13.34 -11.15
CA LEU A 162 8.08 -12.50 -12.33
C LEU A 162 7.07 -13.08 -13.34
N PRO A 163 6.98 -14.41 -13.55
CA PRO A 163 5.99 -14.97 -14.47
C PRO A 163 4.53 -14.94 -13.98
N TYR A 164 4.27 -14.46 -12.76
CA TYR A 164 2.95 -14.57 -12.15
C TYR A 164 2.24 -13.22 -12.07
N VAL A 165 0.94 -13.23 -12.39
CA VAL A 165 -0.02 -12.15 -12.17
C VAL A 165 -1.28 -12.73 -11.53
N LEU A 166 -2.03 -11.91 -10.81
CA LEU A 166 -3.30 -12.27 -10.21
C LEU A 166 -4.44 -11.97 -11.18
N GLU A 167 -5.31 -12.95 -11.40
CA GLU A 167 -6.44 -12.82 -12.32
C GLU A 167 -7.76 -13.20 -11.66
N TYR A 168 -8.83 -12.56 -12.14
CA TYR A 168 -10.20 -12.95 -11.89
C TYR A 168 -10.92 -13.03 -13.24
N ASP A 169 -11.51 -14.18 -13.53
CA ASP A 169 -12.16 -14.47 -14.84
C ASP A 169 -11.25 -14.16 -16.05
N GLY A 170 -9.96 -14.52 -15.96
CA GLY A 170 -8.98 -14.35 -17.03
C GLY A 170 -8.54 -12.92 -17.30
N THR A 171 -8.82 -12.01 -16.36
CA THR A 171 -8.40 -10.61 -16.45
C THR A 171 -7.57 -10.22 -15.22
N PRO A 172 -6.43 -9.52 -15.38
CA PRO A 172 -5.66 -9.04 -14.26
C PRO A 172 -6.51 -8.20 -13.31
N ILE A 173 -6.42 -8.50 -12.02
CA ILE A 173 -7.25 -7.87 -10.98
C ILE A 173 -6.81 -6.43 -10.69
N ILE A 174 -7.66 -5.68 -9.98
CA ILE A 174 -7.25 -4.50 -9.23
C ILE A 174 -6.42 -5.01 -8.04
N ALA A 175 -5.11 -4.99 -8.17
CA ALA A 175 -4.17 -5.53 -7.19
C ALA A 175 -3.95 -4.53 -6.05
N ALA A 176 -5.02 -4.24 -5.29
CA ALA A 176 -4.94 -3.38 -4.12
C ALA A 176 -4.20 -4.09 -2.98
N PHE A 177 -3.38 -3.34 -2.26
CA PHE A 177 -2.64 -3.83 -1.11
C PHE A 177 -2.61 -2.78 0.01
N CYS A 178 -2.32 -3.22 1.23
CA CYS A 178 -2.05 -2.35 2.36
C CYS A 178 -0.93 -2.98 3.22
N SER A 179 -0.23 -2.17 4.00
CA SER A 179 0.84 -2.67 4.87
C SER A 179 0.31 -3.41 6.09
N MET A 180 -0.90 -3.07 6.55
CA MET A 180 -1.50 -3.59 7.77
C MET A 180 -2.99 -3.28 7.78
N SER A 181 -3.79 -4.24 8.24
CA SER A 181 -5.23 -4.07 8.52
C SER A 181 -5.49 -4.00 10.03
N ALA A 182 -6.72 -3.74 10.42
CA ALA A 182 -7.17 -3.82 11.83
C ALA A 182 -7.44 -5.27 12.29
N GLY A 183 -6.90 -6.27 11.60
CA GLY A 183 -7.15 -7.71 11.81
C GLY A 183 -8.13 -8.28 10.78
N THR A 184 -8.75 -7.45 9.97
CA THR A 184 -9.58 -7.83 8.82
C THR A 184 -9.46 -6.74 7.76
N THR A 185 -9.24 -7.12 6.52
CA THR A 185 -9.14 -6.16 5.40
C THR A 185 -10.51 -5.56 5.07
N GLU A 186 -10.53 -4.41 4.37
CA GLU A 186 -11.78 -3.76 3.96
C GLU A 186 -12.25 -4.23 2.58
N SER A 187 -13.56 -4.13 2.34
CA SER A 187 -14.13 -4.35 1.01
C SER A 187 -13.95 -3.12 0.11
N ALA A 188 -13.86 -3.36 -1.21
CA ALA A 188 -13.89 -2.29 -2.19
C ALA A 188 -15.18 -1.45 -2.09
N GLU A 189 -16.31 -2.07 -1.75
CA GLU A 189 -17.60 -1.38 -1.58
C GLU A 189 -17.54 -0.36 -0.45
N THR A 190 -16.92 -0.71 0.68
CA THR A 190 -16.75 0.20 1.82
C THR A 190 -15.81 1.36 1.48
N VAL A 191 -14.67 1.07 0.82
CA VAL A 191 -13.62 2.06 0.57
C VAL A 191 -13.92 2.93 -0.64
N TRP A 192 -14.44 2.34 -1.72
CA TRP A 192 -14.60 3.02 -3.02
C TRP A 192 -16.06 3.23 -3.42
N GLY A 193 -17.03 2.75 -2.62
CA GLY A 193 -18.45 2.87 -2.91
C GLY A 193 -18.92 1.95 -4.06
N SER A 194 -18.09 1.05 -4.54
CA SER A 194 -18.39 0.13 -5.63
C SER A 194 -17.93 -1.28 -5.30
N LYS A 195 -18.80 -2.26 -5.47
CA LYS A 195 -18.48 -3.66 -5.22
C LYS A 195 -17.49 -4.18 -6.26
N VAL A 196 -16.42 -4.81 -5.78
CA VAL A 196 -15.50 -5.63 -6.57
C VAL A 196 -15.51 -7.03 -5.97
N GLU A 197 -15.89 -8.03 -6.76
CA GLU A 197 -16.25 -9.36 -6.23
C GLU A 197 -15.11 -10.09 -5.52
N TYR A 198 -13.87 -9.80 -5.89
CA TYR A 198 -12.69 -10.40 -5.27
C TYR A 198 -12.01 -9.49 -4.21
N LEU A 199 -12.42 -8.23 -4.05
CA LEU A 199 -11.94 -7.34 -2.99
C LEU A 199 -12.95 -7.28 -1.85
N VAL A 200 -12.98 -8.35 -1.09
CA VAL A 200 -13.87 -8.58 0.06
C VAL A 200 -13.08 -8.59 1.37
N PRO A 201 -13.73 -8.42 2.53
CA PRO A 201 -13.06 -8.54 3.82
C PRO A 201 -12.44 -9.91 3.99
N VAL A 202 -11.18 -9.94 4.41
CA VAL A 202 -10.42 -11.17 4.70
C VAL A 202 -9.78 -11.02 6.07
N GLU A 203 -9.88 -12.04 6.91
CA GLU A 203 -9.22 -12.08 8.22
C GLU A 203 -7.71 -12.09 8.05
N SER A 204 -7.03 -11.21 8.79
CA SER A 204 -5.58 -11.04 8.84
C SER A 204 -5.13 -10.83 10.28
N GLU A 205 -5.31 -11.86 11.13
CA GLU A 205 -5.00 -11.78 12.55
C GLU A 205 -3.52 -11.44 12.82
N ALA A 206 -2.61 -11.87 11.93
CA ALA A 206 -1.19 -11.59 12.06
C ALA A 206 -0.88 -10.08 12.09
N ASP A 207 -1.68 -9.25 11.45
CA ASP A 207 -1.52 -7.79 11.43
C ASP A 207 -1.59 -7.20 12.85
N THR A 208 -2.41 -7.78 13.72
CA THR A 208 -2.58 -7.31 15.12
C THR A 208 -1.31 -7.46 15.96
N SER A 209 -0.36 -8.28 15.51
CA SER A 209 0.95 -8.50 16.11
C SER A 209 2.06 -7.69 15.43
N ALA A 210 1.73 -6.92 14.39
CA ALA A 210 2.71 -6.15 13.64
C ALA A 210 3.33 -5.04 14.49
N PRO A 211 4.61 -4.70 14.30
CA PRO A 211 5.21 -3.54 14.93
C PRO A 211 4.39 -2.28 14.64
N ARG A 212 4.14 -1.48 15.66
CA ARG A 212 3.36 -0.24 15.56
C ARG A 212 1.86 -0.42 15.23
N TYR A 213 1.32 -1.63 15.38
CA TYR A 213 -0.12 -1.87 15.23
C TYR A 213 -0.95 -0.97 16.14
N LEU A 214 -0.50 -0.76 17.38
CA LEU A 214 -1.13 0.15 18.33
C LEU A 214 -0.13 1.24 18.73
N GLU A 215 -0.40 2.47 18.32
CA GLU A 215 0.32 3.65 18.78
C GLU A 215 -0.57 4.51 19.66
N THR A 216 0.02 5.11 20.70
CA THR A 216 -0.70 5.98 21.63
C THR A 216 -0.07 7.36 21.63
N ALA A 217 -0.89 8.39 21.43
CA ALA A 217 -0.52 9.77 21.63
C ALA A 217 -1.36 10.37 22.77
N SER A 218 -0.71 11.13 23.65
CA SER A 218 -1.39 11.77 24.78
C SER A 218 -1.36 13.28 24.62
N PHE A 219 -2.50 13.92 24.85
CA PHE A 219 -2.68 15.36 24.78
C PHE A 219 -3.35 15.85 26.05
N THR A 220 -3.01 17.03 26.50
CA THR A 220 -3.90 17.79 27.39
C THR A 220 -5.13 18.28 26.60
N GLY A 221 -6.18 18.66 27.28
CA GLY A 221 -7.37 19.20 26.61
C GLY A 221 -7.06 20.43 25.74
N GLU A 222 -6.19 21.32 26.22
CA GLU A 222 -5.78 22.53 25.49
C GLU A 222 -4.98 22.17 24.24
N GLU A 223 -4.03 21.24 24.33
CA GLU A 223 -3.24 20.76 23.20
C GLU A 223 -4.12 20.09 22.13
N PHE A 224 -5.09 19.27 22.55
CA PHE A 224 -6.01 18.63 21.62
C PHE A 224 -6.87 19.65 20.88
N GLN A 225 -7.45 20.61 21.59
CA GLN A 225 -8.27 21.67 20.99
C GLN A 225 -7.44 22.49 19.99
N ALA A 226 -6.21 22.88 20.36
CA ALA A 226 -5.32 23.62 19.50
C ALA A 226 -4.94 22.81 18.24
N ALA A 227 -4.70 21.50 18.38
CA ALA A 227 -4.33 20.63 17.27
C ALA A 227 -5.42 20.49 16.20
N VAL A 228 -6.71 20.53 16.59
CA VAL A 228 -7.82 20.36 15.66
C VAL A 228 -8.50 21.70 15.26
N GLN A 229 -8.08 22.82 15.84
CA GLN A 229 -8.74 24.13 15.67
C GLN A 229 -8.87 24.55 14.20
N ASP A 230 -7.84 24.34 13.40
CA ASP A 230 -7.83 24.75 11.98
C ASP A 230 -8.77 23.91 11.13
N ALA A 231 -8.88 22.61 11.46
CA ALA A 231 -9.78 21.67 10.76
C ALA A 231 -11.23 21.80 11.22
N LEU A 232 -11.45 22.15 12.50
CA LEU A 232 -12.76 22.23 13.13
C LEU A 232 -12.94 23.54 13.90
N PRO A 233 -12.96 24.69 13.21
CA PRO A 233 -13.02 26.01 13.85
C PRO A 233 -14.29 26.24 14.68
N ASP A 234 -15.38 25.56 14.34
CA ASP A 234 -16.67 25.63 15.02
C ASP A 234 -16.92 24.49 16.00
N ALA A 235 -15.89 23.77 16.46
CA ALA A 235 -16.03 22.70 17.43
C ALA A 235 -16.53 23.25 18.77
N VAL A 236 -17.44 22.51 19.39
CA VAL A 236 -17.99 22.83 20.72
C VAL A 236 -17.53 21.77 21.72
N TRP A 237 -16.84 22.21 22.75
CA TRP A 237 -16.22 21.33 23.73
C TRP A 237 -17.11 21.14 24.95
N ASP A 238 -17.45 19.87 25.24
CA ASP A 238 -18.13 19.50 26.48
C ASP A 238 -17.16 19.67 27.66
N THR A 239 -17.69 19.91 28.86
CA THR A 239 -16.90 19.92 30.10
C THR A 239 -16.31 18.56 30.44
N ASP A 240 -16.94 17.50 29.95
CA ASP A 240 -16.46 16.11 30.03
C ASP A 240 -15.64 15.77 28.75
N MET A 241 -14.32 15.70 28.89
CA MET A 241 -13.42 15.38 27.77
C MET A 241 -13.67 14.02 27.14
N ALA A 242 -14.28 13.06 27.87
CA ALA A 242 -14.64 11.76 27.30
C ALA A 242 -15.70 11.86 26.19
N LYS A 243 -16.38 13.00 26.07
CA LYS A 243 -17.36 13.26 25.01
C LYS A 243 -16.80 14.01 23.81
N TRP A 244 -15.54 14.42 23.86
CA TRP A 244 -14.95 15.23 22.79
C TRP A 244 -14.77 14.46 21.49
N VAL A 245 -14.50 13.16 21.59
CA VAL A 245 -14.38 12.26 20.45
C VAL A 245 -15.36 11.10 20.64
N GLN A 246 -16.23 10.91 19.69
CA GLN A 246 -17.22 9.83 19.71
C GLN A 246 -17.15 9.06 18.40
N VAL A 247 -16.92 7.77 18.48
CA VAL A 247 -16.96 6.87 17.33
C VAL A 247 -18.43 6.61 16.98
N GLY A 248 -18.79 6.83 15.73
CA GLY A 248 -20.10 6.57 15.15
C GLY A 248 -20.16 5.21 14.46
N ALA A 249 -20.53 5.18 13.18
CA ALA A 249 -20.60 3.96 12.40
C ALA A 249 -19.22 3.37 12.15
N CYS A 250 -19.15 2.03 12.20
CA CYS A 250 -17.99 1.26 11.79
C CYS A 250 -18.37 0.31 10.65
N SER A 251 -17.41 -0.07 9.81
CA SER A 251 -17.57 -1.12 8.82
C SER A 251 -17.70 -2.51 9.46
N GLN A 252 -17.99 -3.50 8.66
CA GLN A 252 -17.98 -4.89 9.12
C GLN A 252 -16.58 -5.34 9.57
N SER A 253 -15.51 -4.77 9.01
CA SER A 253 -14.11 -5.04 9.37
C SER A 253 -13.62 -4.24 10.58
N GLY A 254 -14.46 -3.38 11.15
CA GLY A 254 -14.15 -2.57 12.34
C GLY A 254 -13.51 -1.21 12.02
N THR A 255 -13.36 -0.85 10.74
CA THR A 255 -12.88 0.48 10.36
C THR A 255 -13.91 1.54 10.72
N VAL A 256 -13.48 2.61 11.39
CA VAL A 256 -14.35 3.73 11.74
C VAL A 256 -14.72 4.51 10.49
N LEU A 257 -16.02 4.57 10.18
CA LEU A 257 -16.56 5.29 9.03
C LEU A 257 -17.02 6.70 9.40
N GLU A 258 -17.39 6.89 10.66
CA GLU A 258 -17.86 8.18 11.18
C GLU A 258 -17.25 8.44 12.55
N VAL A 259 -16.78 9.64 12.78
CA VAL A 259 -16.34 10.13 14.07
C VAL A 259 -16.92 11.52 14.31
N THR A 260 -17.30 11.81 15.55
CA THR A 260 -17.71 13.16 15.96
C THR A 260 -16.62 13.73 16.87
N VAL A 261 -16.12 14.92 16.53
CA VAL A 261 -15.12 15.64 17.33
C VAL A 261 -15.64 17.03 17.67
N GLY A 262 -15.71 17.36 18.96
CA GLY A 262 -16.25 18.65 19.41
C GLY A 262 -17.67 18.91 18.87
N GLY A 263 -18.51 17.87 18.81
CA GLY A 263 -19.87 17.96 18.28
C GLY A 263 -19.98 18.09 16.75
N LYS A 264 -18.88 18.00 16.00
CA LYS A 264 -18.86 18.05 14.54
C LYS A 264 -18.59 16.66 13.98
N ALA A 265 -19.42 16.25 13.03
CA ALA A 265 -19.19 15.00 12.30
C ALA A 265 -18.00 15.16 11.35
N CYS A 266 -17.13 14.15 11.36
CA CYS A 266 -15.97 14.00 10.47
C CYS A 266 -16.12 12.64 9.77
N SER A 267 -15.95 12.59 8.45
CA SER A 267 -16.03 11.40 7.59
C SER A 267 -14.80 11.30 6.73
#